data_05ec2bf54c6df52e71477435088e842d
#
_entry.id   05ec2bf54c6df52e71477435088e842d
#
_cell.length_a   1.000
_cell.length_b   1.000
_cell.length_c   1.000
_cell.angle_alpha   90.00
_cell.angle_beta   90.00
_cell.angle_gamma   90.00
#
_symmetry.space_group_name_H-M   'P 1'
#
loop_
_entity.id
_entity.type
_entity.pdbx_description
1 polymer ?
#
loop_
_entity_poly.entity_id
_entity_poly.type
_entity_poly.pdbx_seq_one_letter_code
_entity_poly.pdbx_strand_id
1 'polypeptide(L)'
;MALPGIQSSVDVVSDDTLRIEGREVRFYFGDSGKERPPVAGHFDLGFIATSKLDIADDSPVARNMRELASVVLGVAEADDLPSLYGCLADLSSDEIGTIHRTVVDAGMYCLGSCQTNGMHASLRVVVEALKAIDRNARHIVAVETDIVHPDTPNGVLGTRSFEGRMQDARDNLRPSFSQIAKSQHKVMPWAPLVNTVSLRAPVHAPGYQINRFVVNDGGQLNAGLLEAAISRVSEKLGHVVKASRTPLGSRAYAYERRCATIVADANHLLILRPGYLANQGLSEIIIQSFVNNTVGYSAVVRAVARSIALGQPIATFGRIER
;
A
#
# COMPACT_ATOMS: atom_id res chain seq x y z
N MET A 1 9.27 22.67 -9.32
CA MET A 1 8.80 22.79 -7.94
C MET A 1 9.65 21.87 -7.07
N ALA A 2 10.67 22.43 -6.39
CA ALA A 2 11.52 21.63 -5.50
C ALA A 2 10.72 21.26 -4.25
N LEU A 3 10.61 19.98 -3.95
CA LEU A 3 10.02 19.54 -2.70
C LEU A 3 10.95 19.95 -1.55
N PRO A 4 10.45 20.59 -0.49
CA PRO A 4 11.29 21.01 0.64
C PRO A 4 12.07 19.81 1.21
N GLY A 5 13.40 19.96 1.32
CA GLY A 5 14.30 18.94 1.89
C GLY A 5 14.78 17.84 0.91
N ILE A 6 14.50 17.92 -0.40
CA ILE A 6 15.24 17.15 -1.42
C ILE A 6 16.30 18.09 -2.01
N GLN A 7 17.52 17.90 -1.61
CA GLN A 7 18.70 18.42 -2.34
C GLN A 7 19.14 17.33 -3.35
N SER A 8 18.29 17.00 -4.30
CA SER A 8 18.74 16.23 -5.45
C SER A 8 19.19 17.20 -6.52
N SER A 9 20.38 17.04 -7.04
CA SER A 9 20.77 17.75 -8.26
C SER A 9 19.96 17.16 -9.41
N VAL A 10 19.21 18.01 -10.08
CA VAL A 10 18.50 17.65 -11.32
C VAL A 10 18.92 18.64 -12.38
N ASP A 11 19.63 18.16 -13.38
CA ASP A 11 20.08 18.93 -14.52
C ASP A 11 19.32 18.51 -15.78
N VAL A 12 18.90 19.46 -16.61
CA VAL A 12 18.35 19.20 -17.93
C VAL A 12 19.52 18.96 -18.89
N VAL A 13 19.61 17.77 -19.44
CA VAL A 13 20.67 17.40 -20.41
C VAL A 13 20.21 17.66 -21.83
N SER A 14 18.98 17.31 -22.15
CA SER A 14 18.30 17.54 -23.43
C SER A 14 16.78 17.62 -23.24
N ASP A 15 16.04 17.78 -24.32
CA ASP A 15 14.57 17.84 -24.30
C ASP A 15 13.91 16.55 -23.77
N ASP A 16 14.61 15.43 -23.84
CA ASP A 16 14.14 14.11 -23.42
C ASP A 16 14.97 13.48 -22.29
N THR A 17 15.99 14.16 -21.77
CA THR A 17 16.94 13.58 -20.83
C THR A 17 17.21 14.47 -19.64
N LEU A 18 17.00 13.96 -18.44
CA LEU A 18 17.41 14.58 -17.20
C LEU A 18 18.59 13.83 -16.58
N ARG A 19 19.50 14.55 -15.94
CA ARG A 19 20.50 13.98 -15.05
C ARG A 19 20.05 14.16 -13.61
N ILE A 20 19.77 13.05 -12.94
CA ILE A 20 19.31 13.03 -11.55
C ILE A 20 20.39 12.35 -10.72
N GLU A 21 20.98 13.11 -9.77
CA GLU A 21 22.08 12.61 -8.92
C GLU A 21 23.23 11.96 -9.74
N GLY A 22 23.59 12.58 -10.85
CA GLY A 22 24.66 12.13 -11.73
C GLY A 22 24.28 11.00 -12.70
N ARG A 23 23.04 10.48 -12.63
CA ARG A 23 22.55 9.44 -13.54
C ARG A 23 21.62 10.03 -14.58
N GLU A 24 21.80 9.66 -15.82
CA GLU A 24 20.92 10.08 -16.90
C GLU A 24 19.66 9.22 -16.94
N VAL A 25 18.52 9.91 -17.00
CA VAL A 25 17.19 9.33 -17.12
C VAL A 25 16.59 9.89 -18.41
N ARG A 26 16.33 9.03 -19.36
CA ARG A 26 15.72 9.39 -20.63
C ARG A 26 14.21 9.22 -20.55
N PHE A 27 13.51 10.18 -21.12
CA PHE A 27 12.05 10.21 -21.22
C PHE A 27 11.62 9.96 -22.65
N TYR A 28 10.58 9.18 -22.79
CA TYR A 28 9.89 9.00 -24.06
C TYR A 28 8.43 9.45 -23.88
N PHE A 29 7.98 10.33 -24.76
CA PHE A 29 6.63 10.88 -24.74
C PHE A 29 5.83 10.24 -25.87
N GLY A 30 4.97 9.28 -25.52
CA GLY A 30 4.14 8.54 -26.44
C GLY A 30 2.99 7.83 -25.75
N ASP A 31 2.10 7.24 -26.54
CA ASP A 31 0.99 6.44 -26.05
C ASP A 31 1.43 4.97 -25.96
N SER A 32 1.81 4.54 -24.76
CA SER A 32 2.29 3.18 -24.50
C SER A 32 1.26 2.08 -24.77
N GLY A 33 -0.02 2.43 -24.92
CA GLY A 33 -1.07 1.50 -25.36
C GLY A 33 -1.13 1.31 -26.87
N LYS A 34 -0.62 2.26 -27.65
CA LYS A 34 -0.65 2.23 -29.11
C LYS A 34 0.68 1.86 -29.74
N GLU A 35 1.76 2.27 -29.10
CA GLU A 35 3.10 2.09 -29.67
C GLU A 35 4.09 1.64 -28.59
N ARG A 36 5.05 0.85 -29.02
CA ARG A 36 6.17 0.44 -28.18
C ARG A 36 7.18 1.59 -28.12
N PRO A 37 7.68 1.96 -26.92
CA PRO A 37 8.78 2.92 -26.82
C PRO A 37 9.98 2.48 -27.67
N PRO A 38 10.63 3.39 -28.38
CA PRO A 38 11.77 3.09 -29.26
C PRO A 38 13.06 2.91 -28.44
N VAL A 39 13.04 1.99 -27.49
CA VAL A 39 14.18 1.65 -26.64
C VAL A 39 14.87 0.40 -27.17
N ALA A 40 16.19 0.42 -27.22
CA ALA A 40 16.97 -0.75 -27.56
C ALA A 40 17.18 -1.62 -26.33
N GLY A 41 17.05 -2.94 -26.51
CA GLY A 41 17.33 -3.92 -25.46
C GLY A 41 16.09 -4.35 -24.68
N HIS A 42 16.35 -5.18 -23.68
CA HIS A 42 15.35 -5.73 -22.76
C HIS A 42 15.77 -5.38 -21.35
N PHE A 43 14.80 -5.04 -20.49
CA PHE A 43 15.03 -4.64 -19.11
C PHE A 43 14.75 -5.79 -18.15
N ASP A 44 15.47 -5.84 -17.06
CA ASP A 44 15.16 -6.81 -15.98
C ASP A 44 13.83 -6.46 -15.29
N LEU A 45 13.51 -5.16 -15.17
CA LEU A 45 12.38 -4.66 -14.44
C LEU A 45 11.70 -3.49 -15.13
N GLY A 46 10.37 -3.56 -15.28
CA GLY A 46 9.52 -2.50 -15.78
C GLY A 46 8.43 -2.10 -14.78
N PHE A 47 7.91 -0.88 -14.89
CA PHE A 47 6.83 -0.38 -14.05
C PHE A 47 5.69 0.20 -14.89
N ILE A 48 4.45 -0.14 -14.52
CA ILE A 48 3.26 0.54 -15.01
C ILE A 48 2.66 1.30 -13.82
N ALA A 49 2.81 2.62 -13.83
CA ALA A 49 2.41 3.51 -12.73
C ALA A 49 1.27 4.47 -13.13
N THR A 50 0.38 4.02 -13.98
CA THR A 50 -0.73 4.80 -14.54
C THR A 50 -2.06 4.40 -13.90
N SER A 51 -2.82 3.50 -14.49
CA SER A 51 -4.11 3.09 -13.99
C SER A 51 -4.20 1.57 -13.79
N LYS A 52 -5.20 1.11 -13.04
CA LYS A 52 -5.45 -0.32 -12.90
C LYS A 52 -5.86 -1.00 -14.21
N LEU A 53 -6.40 -0.26 -15.17
CA LEU A 53 -6.74 -0.82 -16.48
C LEU A 53 -5.50 -1.08 -17.32
N ASP A 54 -4.47 -0.25 -17.15
CA ASP A 54 -3.22 -0.42 -17.87
C ASP A 54 -2.41 -1.61 -17.36
N ILE A 55 -2.65 -2.02 -16.11
CA ILE A 55 -2.01 -3.23 -15.54
C ILE A 55 -2.86 -4.49 -15.67
N ALA A 56 -4.07 -4.40 -16.22
CA ALA A 56 -4.86 -5.60 -16.52
C ALA A 56 -4.08 -6.50 -17.48
N ASP A 57 -4.17 -7.81 -17.27
CA ASP A 57 -3.33 -8.81 -17.96
C ASP A 57 -3.47 -8.76 -19.49
N ASP A 58 -4.65 -8.36 -19.98
CA ASP A 58 -5.00 -8.22 -21.39
C ASP A 58 -4.79 -6.81 -21.97
N SER A 59 -4.35 -5.85 -21.16
CA SER A 59 -4.22 -4.46 -21.63
C SER A 59 -3.11 -4.31 -22.68
N PRO A 60 -3.27 -3.40 -23.64
CA PRO A 60 -2.20 -3.10 -24.60
C PRO A 60 -0.91 -2.62 -23.93
N VAL A 61 -1.02 -1.82 -22.86
CA VAL A 61 0.13 -1.32 -22.09
C VAL A 61 0.87 -2.49 -21.42
N ALA A 62 0.15 -3.41 -20.78
CA ALA A 62 0.74 -4.58 -20.14
C ALA A 62 1.45 -5.48 -21.15
N ARG A 63 0.86 -5.69 -22.33
CA ARG A 63 1.51 -6.46 -23.41
C ARG A 63 2.80 -5.83 -23.89
N ASN A 64 2.77 -4.53 -24.19
CA ASN A 64 3.96 -3.79 -24.65
C ASN A 64 5.07 -3.81 -23.58
N MET A 65 4.72 -3.67 -22.31
CA MET A 65 5.70 -3.71 -21.22
C MET A 65 6.32 -5.08 -21.02
N ARG A 66 5.56 -6.17 -21.19
CA ARG A 66 6.09 -7.55 -21.10
C ARG A 66 7.09 -7.89 -22.22
N GLU A 67 6.97 -7.23 -23.37
CA GLU A 67 7.96 -7.34 -24.44
C GLU A 67 9.27 -6.60 -24.12
N LEU A 68 9.21 -5.61 -23.24
CA LEU A 68 10.33 -4.74 -22.87
C LEU A 68 11.05 -5.17 -21.60
N ALA A 69 10.35 -5.87 -20.69
CA ALA A 69 10.92 -6.22 -19.38
C ALA A 69 10.55 -7.63 -18.94
N SER A 70 11.50 -8.31 -18.29
CA SER A 70 11.30 -9.66 -17.74
C SER A 70 10.29 -9.68 -16.62
N VAL A 71 10.38 -8.74 -15.70
CA VAL A 71 9.42 -8.56 -14.59
C VAL A 71 8.73 -7.22 -14.74
N VAL A 72 7.41 -7.21 -14.75
CA VAL A 72 6.59 -5.98 -14.82
C VAL A 72 5.82 -5.80 -13.53
N LEU A 73 5.97 -4.65 -12.90
CA LEU A 73 5.30 -4.28 -11.65
C LEU A 73 4.21 -3.25 -11.92
N GLY A 74 2.96 -3.64 -11.69
CA GLY A 74 1.82 -2.74 -11.73
C GLY A 74 1.65 -2.00 -10.40
N VAL A 75 1.74 -0.66 -10.44
CA VAL A 75 1.62 0.20 -9.24
C VAL A 75 0.14 0.49 -8.96
N ALA A 76 -0.64 -0.56 -8.82
CA ALA A 76 -2.06 -0.55 -8.47
C ALA A 76 -2.48 -1.95 -7.99
N GLU A 77 -3.74 -2.11 -7.64
CA GLU A 77 -4.33 -3.41 -7.33
C GLU A 77 -5.04 -3.99 -8.56
N ALA A 78 -4.77 -5.25 -8.87
CA ALA A 78 -5.46 -6.01 -9.91
C ALA A 78 -5.90 -7.38 -9.38
N ASP A 79 -7.11 -7.79 -9.73
CA ASP A 79 -7.70 -9.04 -9.25
C ASP A 79 -7.12 -10.26 -10.00
N ASP A 80 -6.76 -10.06 -11.26
CA ASP A 80 -6.27 -11.06 -12.22
C ASP A 80 -4.76 -11.28 -12.17
N LEU A 81 -4.03 -10.53 -11.33
CA LEU A 81 -2.58 -10.65 -11.18
C LEU A 81 -2.19 -11.16 -9.80
N PRO A 82 -1.10 -11.92 -9.69
CA PRO A 82 -0.46 -12.17 -8.40
C PRO A 82 0.08 -10.86 -7.82
N SER A 83 0.08 -10.77 -6.49
CA SER A 83 0.45 -9.55 -5.78
C SER A 83 1.74 -9.72 -4.99
N LEU A 84 2.58 -8.68 -5.01
CA LEU A 84 3.77 -8.55 -4.18
C LEU A 84 3.53 -7.41 -3.18
N TYR A 85 3.20 -7.76 -1.95
CA TYR A 85 2.88 -6.76 -0.93
C TYR A 85 4.10 -6.47 -0.06
N GLY A 86 4.79 -5.38 -0.36
CA GLY A 86 6.04 -5.01 0.30
C GLY A 86 5.91 -4.79 1.81
N CYS A 87 4.72 -4.41 2.29
CA CYS A 87 4.46 -4.28 3.73
C CYS A 87 4.45 -5.62 4.49
N LEU A 88 4.28 -6.74 3.78
CA LEU A 88 4.22 -8.09 4.34
C LEU A 88 5.47 -8.92 4.01
N ALA A 89 6.49 -8.31 3.46
CA ALA A 89 7.63 -8.98 2.84
C ALA A 89 8.37 -9.95 3.76
N ASP A 90 8.56 -9.64 5.02
CA ASP A 90 9.36 -10.45 5.94
C ASP A 90 8.54 -11.42 6.80
N LEU A 91 7.22 -11.45 6.65
CA LEU A 91 6.37 -12.38 7.39
C LEU A 91 6.53 -13.79 6.83
N SER A 92 6.56 -14.79 7.72
CA SER A 92 6.58 -16.20 7.36
C SER A 92 5.15 -16.73 7.13
N SER A 93 5.05 -17.93 6.55
CA SER A 93 3.78 -18.64 6.42
C SER A 93 3.12 -18.95 7.77
N ASP A 94 3.92 -19.17 8.82
CA ASP A 94 3.41 -19.41 10.18
C ASP A 94 2.78 -18.16 10.77
N GLU A 95 3.31 -16.98 10.41
CA GLU A 95 2.82 -15.70 10.90
C GLU A 95 1.53 -15.27 10.19
N ILE A 96 1.43 -15.48 8.88
CA ILE A 96 0.28 -15.00 8.08
C ILE A 96 -0.55 -16.11 7.41
N GLY A 97 -0.02 -17.33 7.34
CA GLY A 97 -0.79 -18.51 6.96
C GLY A 97 -0.97 -18.80 5.46
N THR A 98 -0.67 -17.86 4.56
CA THR A 98 -0.90 -18.02 3.11
C THR A 98 0.23 -17.47 2.24
N ILE A 99 1.40 -17.24 2.81
CA ILE A 99 2.53 -16.69 2.07
C ILE A 99 3.25 -17.77 1.28
N HIS A 100 3.41 -17.53 -0.01
CA HIS A 100 4.43 -18.17 -0.82
C HIS A 100 5.60 -17.21 -0.97
N ARG A 101 6.78 -17.58 -0.49
CA ARG A 101 8.00 -16.81 -0.68
C ARG A 101 8.78 -17.42 -1.83
N THR A 102 8.90 -16.66 -2.92
CA THR A 102 9.62 -17.09 -4.10
C THR A 102 10.62 -16.04 -4.55
N VAL A 103 11.67 -16.46 -5.23
CA VAL A 103 12.37 -15.56 -6.14
C VAL A 103 11.39 -15.25 -7.25
N VAL A 104 11.23 -13.97 -7.57
CA VAL A 104 10.22 -13.53 -8.53
C VAL A 104 10.68 -13.90 -9.93
N ASP A 105 9.92 -14.78 -10.57
CA ASP A 105 10.14 -15.19 -11.95
C ASP A 105 9.67 -14.12 -12.94
N ALA A 106 10.05 -14.31 -14.21
CA ALA A 106 9.53 -13.45 -15.29
C ALA A 106 8.00 -13.46 -15.31
N GLY A 107 7.41 -12.28 -15.41
CA GLY A 107 5.97 -12.14 -15.39
C GLY A 107 5.49 -10.78 -14.91
N MET A 108 4.16 -10.68 -14.72
CA MET A 108 3.53 -9.45 -14.26
C MET A 108 2.90 -9.62 -12.89
N TYR A 109 3.13 -8.64 -12.03
CA TYR A 109 2.69 -8.62 -10.64
C TYR A 109 2.08 -7.28 -10.28
N CYS A 110 1.09 -7.25 -9.42
CA CYS A 110 0.59 -5.99 -8.85
C CYS A 110 1.18 -5.74 -7.45
N LEU A 111 1.35 -4.47 -7.11
CA LEU A 111 1.93 -4.03 -5.84
C LEU A 111 0.88 -3.55 -4.83
N GLY A 112 -0.40 -3.70 -5.18
CA GLY A 112 -1.50 -3.16 -4.41
C GLY A 112 -1.68 -1.64 -4.55
N SER A 113 -2.78 -1.14 -4.05
CA SER A 113 -3.01 0.31 -3.95
C SER A 113 -2.29 0.90 -2.73
N CYS A 114 -2.18 2.24 -2.69
CA CYS A 114 -1.67 2.94 -1.51
C CYS A 114 -2.47 2.59 -0.25
N GLN A 115 -3.78 2.50 -0.36
CA GLN A 115 -4.65 2.18 0.77
C GLN A 115 -4.52 0.71 1.20
N THR A 116 -4.34 -0.20 0.26
CA THR A 116 -4.01 -1.60 0.55
C THR A 116 -2.70 -1.70 1.34
N ASN A 117 -1.66 -1.01 0.90
CA ASN A 117 -0.39 -0.98 1.62
C ASN A 117 -0.51 -0.33 3.01
N GLY A 118 -1.34 0.70 3.16
CA GLY A 118 -1.62 1.30 4.46
C GLY A 118 -2.30 0.33 5.43
N MET A 119 -3.27 -0.44 4.95
CA MET A 119 -3.93 -1.48 5.73
C MET A 119 -2.95 -2.61 6.06
N HIS A 120 -2.11 -3.06 5.11
CA HIS A 120 -1.09 -4.08 5.36
C HIS A 120 -0.05 -3.63 6.39
N ALA A 121 0.29 -2.35 6.43
CA ALA A 121 1.15 -1.81 7.46
C ALA A 121 0.52 -1.93 8.87
N SER A 122 -0.79 -1.66 8.98
CA SER A 122 -1.54 -1.87 10.22
C SER A 122 -1.66 -3.36 10.57
N LEU A 123 -1.95 -4.21 9.59
CA LEU A 123 -1.95 -5.67 9.77
C LEU A 123 -0.60 -6.17 10.27
N ARG A 124 0.51 -5.65 9.74
CA ARG A 124 1.86 -5.98 10.21
C ARG A 124 2.05 -5.69 11.69
N VAL A 125 1.55 -4.57 12.18
CA VAL A 125 1.59 -4.20 13.60
C VAL A 125 0.77 -5.17 14.43
N VAL A 126 -0.44 -5.52 13.98
CA VAL A 126 -1.31 -6.49 14.69
C VAL A 126 -0.65 -7.87 14.77
N VAL A 127 -0.09 -8.36 13.67
CA VAL A 127 0.62 -9.65 13.64
C VAL A 127 1.81 -9.63 14.61
N GLU A 128 2.58 -8.54 14.63
CA GLU A 128 3.71 -8.40 15.55
C GLU A 128 3.27 -8.34 17.02
N ALA A 129 2.11 -7.75 17.31
CA ALA A 129 1.53 -7.77 18.66
C ALA A 129 1.02 -9.17 19.05
N LEU A 130 0.37 -9.87 18.13
CA LEU A 130 -0.11 -11.25 18.35
C LEU A 130 1.05 -12.22 18.63
N LYS A 131 2.18 -12.07 17.94
CA LYS A 131 3.40 -12.87 18.22
C LYS A 131 3.88 -12.76 19.65
N ALA A 132 3.73 -11.59 20.28
CA ALA A 132 4.13 -11.39 21.66
C ALA A 132 3.30 -12.20 22.69
N ILE A 133 2.20 -12.80 22.24
CA ILE A 133 1.32 -13.67 23.03
C ILE A 133 1.17 -15.08 22.39
N ASP A 134 2.18 -15.51 21.62
CA ASP A 134 2.22 -16.79 20.92
C ASP A 134 1.03 -17.05 19.98
N ARG A 135 0.59 -15.99 19.28
CA ARG A 135 -0.49 -16.03 18.29
C ARG A 135 -0.03 -15.49 16.93
N ASN A 136 -0.82 -15.69 15.90
CA ASN A 136 -0.53 -15.28 14.53
C ASN A 136 -1.79 -14.68 13.85
N ALA A 137 -1.68 -14.33 12.58
CA ALA A 137 -2.77 -13.71 11.82
C ALA A 137 -4.04 -14.57 11.72
N ARG A 138 -3.97 -15.90 11.88
CA ARG A 138 -5.17 -16.78 11.88
C ARG A 138 -6.10 -16.52 13.07
N HIS A 139 -5.63 -15.80 14.07
CA HIS A 139 -6.46 -15.34 15.19
C HIS A 139 -7.22 -14.04 14.89
N ILE A 140 -7.01 -13.45 13.71
CA ILE A 140 -7.81 -12.31 13.21
C ILE A 140 -9.09 -12.90 12.64
N VAL A 141 -10.24 -12.54 13.20
CA VAL A 141 -11.55 -13.07 12.83
C VAL A 141 -12.38 -12.11 11.99
N ALA A 142 -12.08 -10.80 12.05
CA ALA A 142 -12.70 -9.79 11.21
C ALA A 142 -11.78 -8.59 11.00
N VAL A 143 -11.94 -7.94 9.86
CA VAL A 143 -11.22 -6.70 9.53
C VAL A 143 -12.19 -5.72 8.89
N GLU A 144 -12.15 -4.48 9.37
CA GLU A 144 -12.89 -3.37 8.80
C GLU A 144 -11.95 -2.19 8.59
N THR A 145 -12.10 -1.50 7.48
CA THR A 145 -11.28 -0.33 7.17
C THR A 145 -12.14 0.81 6.67
N ASP A 146 -12.12 1.91 7.42
CA ASP A 146 -12.72 3.18 6.99
C ASP A 146 -11.62 4.05 6.37
N ILE A 147 -11.94 4.71 5.26
CA ILE A 147 -10.97 5.48 4.49
C ILE A 147 -11.53 6.85 4.17
N VAL A 148 -10.74 7.86 4.43
CA VAL A 148 -10.93 9.20 3.88
C VAL A 148 -9.85 9.43 2.83
N HIS A 149 -10.25 9.37 1.55
CA HIS A 149 -9.37 9.69 0.45
C HIS A 149 -9.25 11.21 0.27
N PRO A 150 -8.04 11.71 0.02
CA PRO A 150 -7.91 13.05 -0.52
C PRO A 150 -8.52 13.10 -1.92
N ASP A 151 -9.12 14.22 -2.26
CA ASP A 151 -9.51 14.46 -3.63
C ASP A 151 -8.36 15.07 -4.43
N THR A 152 -8.24 14.68 -5.69
CA THR A 152 -7.20 15.22 -6.56
C THR A 152 -7.70 16.53 -7.19
N PRO A 153 -6.96 17.63 -7.04
CA PRO A 153 -7.41 18.95 -7.50
C PRO A 153 -7.47 19.13 -9.03
N ASN A 154 -7.10 18.13 -9.79
CA ASN A 154 -6.96 18.19 -11.25
C ASN A 154 -8.19 17.73 -12.04
N GLY A 155 -9.34 17.59 -11.38
CA GLY A 155 -10.58 17.28 -12.06
C GLY A 155 -11.20 18.51 -12.73
N VAL A 156 -11.61 18.38 -13.98
CA VAL A 156 -12.45 19.38 -14.61
C VAL A 156 -13.85 19.27 -13.99
N LEU A 157 -14.37 20.37 -13.47
CA LEU A 157 -15.71 20.47 -12.90
C LEU A 157 -16.74 19.81 -13.84
N GLY A 158 -17.55 18.91 -13.29
CA GLY A 158 -18.64 18.26 -14.04
C GLY A 158 -18.21 17.09 -14.94
N THR A 159 -16.94 16.77 -15.05
CA THR A 159 -16.50 15.56 -15.74
C THR A 159 -16.52 14.36 -14.81
N ARG A 160 -17.08 13.24 -15.26
CA ARG A 160 -16.87 11.97 -14.61
C ARG A 160 -15.41 11.58 -14.79
N SER A 161 -14.67 11.49 -13.71
CA SER A 161 -13.38 10.87 -13.80
C SER A 161 -13.56 9.39 -14.01
N PHE A 162 -12.57 8.85 -14.62
CA PHE A 162 -12.26 7.44 -14.58
C PHE A 162 -12.32 6.97 -13.11
N GLU A 163 -13.23 6.06 -12.81
CA GLU A 163 -13.49 5.53 -11.45
C GLU A 163 -13.95 6.53 -10.38
N GLY A 164 -14.56 7.61 -10.76
CA GLY A 164 -15.10 8.59 -9.83
C GLY A 164 -14.03 9.39 -9.06
N ARG A 165 -12.77 9.37 -9.50
CA ARG A 165 -11.68 10.07 -8.82
C ARG A 165 -11.69 11.58 -9.00
N MET A 166 -12.35 12.11 -10.03
CA MET A 166 -12.21 13.51 -10.43
C MET A 166 -13.54 14.26 -10.41
N GLN A 167 -14.46 13.83 -9.60
CA GLN A 167 -15.60 14.67 -9.30
C GLN A 167 -15.15 15.72 -8.30
N ASP A 168 -15.60 16.93 -8.51
CA ASP A 168 -15.33 18.02 -7.61
C ASP A 168 -15.81 17.68 -6.19
N ALA A 169 -14.87 17.50 -5.27
CA ALA A 169 -15.17 17.27 -3.86
C ALA A 169 -15.07 18.56 -3.05
N ARG A 170 -14.92 19.72 -3.68
CA ARG A 170 -14.94 21.00 -2.96
C ARG A 170 -16.28 21.13 -2.25
N ASP A 171 -16.19 21.32 -0.94
CA ASP A 171 -17.35 21.42 -0.06
C ASP A 171 -18.34 20.23 -0.14
N ASN A 172 -17.86 19.07 -0.62
CA ASN A 172 -18.70 17.90 -0.84
C ASN A 172 -18.00 16.63 -0.33
N LEU A 173 -18.55 16.01 0.69
CA LEU A 173 -18.14 14.69 1.18
C LEU A 173 -18.88 13.63 0.36
N ARG A 174 -18.14 12.69 -0.26
CA ARG A 174 -18.75 11.68 -1.12
C ARG A 174 -18.39 10.25 -0.73
N PRO A 175 -19.34 9.31 -0.82
CA PRO A 175 -19.02 7.90 -0.83
C PRO A 175 -18.07 7.55 -1.98
N SER A 176 -17.20 6.60 -1.77
CA SER A 176 -16.21 6.14 -2.74
C SER A 176 -16.07 4.63 -2.65
N PHE A 177 -15.39 4.04 -3.64
CA PHE A 177 -15.07 2.63 -3.66
C PHE A 177 -13.63 2.38 -3.19
N SER A 178 -13.41 1.26 -2.50
CA SER A 178 -12.08 0.77 -2.18
C SER A 178 -11.92 -0.70 -2.53
N GLN A 179 -10.74 -1.08 -2.99
CA GLN A 179 -10.40 -2.48 -3.31
C GLN A 179 -9.78 -3.23 -2.13
N ILE A 180 -9.64 -2.62 -0.95
CA ILE A 180 -8.96 -3.24 0.19
C ILE A 180 -9.58 -4.58 0.56
N ALA A 181 -10.91 -4.69 0.59
CA ALA A 181 -11.56 -5.96 0.91
C ALA A 181 -11.12 -7.10 -0.01
N LYS A 182 -11.03 -6.84 -1.31
CA LYS A 182 -10.53 -7.82 -2.29
C LYS A 182 -9.05 -8.14 -2.07
N SER A 183 -8.22 -7.13 -1.83
CA SER A 183 -6.80 -7.31 -1.55
C SER A 183 -6.60 -8.18 -0.31
N GLN A 184 -7.39 -7.94 0.75
CA GLN A 184 -7.31 -8.75 1.97
C GLN A 184 -7.71 -10.21 1.75
N HIS A 185 -8.61 -10.47 0.83
CA HIS A 185 -8.99 -11.84 0.49
C HIS A 185 -7.79 -12.66 -0.05
N LYS A 186 -6.85 -12.04 -0.71
CA LYS A 186 -5.58 -12.69 -1.11
C LYS A 186 -4.69 -13.03 0.09
N VAL A 187 -4.74 -12.24 1.16
CA VAL A 187 -3.86 -12.34 2.33
C VAL A 187 -4.50 -13.17 3.45
N MET A 188 -5.78 -12.96 3.71
CA MET A 188 -6.53 -13.59 4.79
C MET A 188 -7.83 -14.22 4.28
N PRO A 189 -7.77 -15.26 3.45
CA PRO A 189 -8.99 -15.90 2.92
C PRO A 189 -9.84 -16.58 3.99
N TRP A 190 -9.29 -16.83 5.19
CA TRP A 190 -10.01 -17.38 6.34
C TRP A 190 -10.79 -16.33 7.12
N ALA A 191 -10.51 -15.04 7.01
CA ALA A 191 -11.21 -13.99 7.73
C ALA A 191 -12.60 -13.80 7.10
N PRO A 192 -13.70 -14.07 7.82
CA PRO A 192 -15.03 -14.07 7.24
C PRO A 192 -15.54 -12.67 6.93
N LEU A 193 -15.05 -11.67 7.64
CA LEU A 193 -15.44 -10.28 7.50
C LEU A 193 -14.22 -9.44 7.13
N VAL A 194 -14.18 -9.01 5.90
CA VAL A 194 -13.26 -8.00 5.40
C VAL A 194 -14.10 -6.93 4.72
N ASN A 195 -14.31 -5.82 5.39
CA ASN A 195 -15.21 -4.77 4.93
C ASN A 195 -14.49 -3.42 4.79
N THR A 196 -15.02 -2.56 3.94
CA THR A 196 -14.48 -1.21 3.74
C THR A 196 -15.57 -0.17 3.59
N VAL A 197 -15.41 0.94 4.30
CA VAL A 197 -16.16 2.17 4.05
C VAL A 197 -15.17 3.21 3.52
N SER A 198 -15.52 3.86 2.43
CA SER A 198 -14.63 4.79 1.76
C SER A 198 -15.35 6.09 1.43
N LEU A 199 -14.71 7.18 1.78
CA LEU A 199 -15.17 8.55 1.56
C LEU A 199 -14.11 9.34 0.80
N ARG A 200 -14.56 10.33 0.02
CA ARG A 200 -13.70 11.39 -0.53
C ARG A 200 -14.02 12.70 0.13
N ALA A 201 -12.99 13.41 0.53
CA ALA A 201 -13.10 14.71 1.18
C ALA A 201 -12.17 15.73 0.51
N PRO A 202 -12.48 17.04 0.60
CA PRO A 202 -11.67 18.10 0.02
C PRO A 202 -10.40 18.37 0.85
N VAL A 203 -9.57 17.35 1.00
CA VAL A 203 -8.31 17.38 1.73
C VAL A 203 -7.15 17.02 0.82
N HIS A 204 -5.98 17.56 1.11
CA HIS A 204 -4.76 17.16 0.43
C HIS A 204 -4.22 15.83 0.97
N ALA A 205 -3.43 15.12 0.15
CA ALA A 205 -2.71 13.95 0.61
C ALA A 205 -1.87 14.23 1.88
N PRO A 206 -1.69 13.28 2.79
CA PRO A 206 -2.08 11.87 2.71
C PRO A 206 -3.55 11.61 2.98
N GLY A 207 -4.02 10.41 2.59
CA GLY A 207 -5.30 9.88 3.03
C GLY A 207 -5.26 9.44 4.48
N TYR A 208 -6.43 9.20 5.06
CA TYR A 208 -6.58 8.73 6.45
C TYR A 208 -7.31 7.41 6.48
N GLN A 209 -6.85 6.49 7.32
CA GLN A 209 -7.46 5.18 7.53
C GLN A 209 -7.70 4.92 9.00
N ILE A 210 -8.82 4.27 9.28
CA ILE A 210 -9.12 3.64 10.56
C ILE A 210 -9.24 2.15 10.28
N ASN A 211 -8.28 1.37 10.75
CA ASN A 211 -8.26 -0.08 10.57
C ASN A 211 -8.69 -0.76 11.87
N ARG A 212 -9.75 -1.55 11.82
CA ARG A 212 -10.29 -2.32 12.92
C ARG A 212 -10.03 -3.79 12.70
N PHE A 213 -9.48 -4.45 13.72
CA PHE A 213 -9.21 -5.88 13.70
C PHE A 213 -9.89 -6.50 14.91
N VAL A 214 -10.81 -7.41 14.68
CA VAL A 214 -11.31 -8.27 15.76
C VAL A 214 -10.39 -9.48 15.84
N VAL A 215 -9.81 -9.70 17.01
CA VAL A 215 -8.81 -10.75 17.22
C VAL A 215 -9.20 -11.65 18.39
N ASN A 216 -8.92 -12.94 18.24
CA ASN A 216 -9.00 -13.88 19.35
C ASN A 216 -7.65 -13.85 20.10
N ASP A 217 -7.56 -13.00 21.10
CA ASP A 217 -6.34 -12.81 21.91
C ASP A 217 -6.45 -13.39 23.34
N GLY A 218 -7.61 -13.94 23.68
CA GLY A 218 -7.88 -14.41 25.04
C GLY A 218 -7.82 -13.30 26.10
N GLY A 219 -7.97 -12.04 25.67
CA GLY A 219 -7.87 -10.86 26.54
C GLY A 219 -6.44 -10.48 26.95
N GLN A 220 -5.42 -11.02 26.28
CA GLN A 220 -4.02 -10.84 26.65
C GLN A 220 -3.36 -9.59 26.07
N LEU A 221 -3.84 -9.11 24.90
CA LEU A 221 -3.31 -7.89 24.29
C LEU A 221 -3.61 -6.66 25.15
N ASN A 222 -2.70 -5.71 25.15
CA ASN A 222 -2.86 -4.41 25.81
C ASN A 222 -2.14 -3.30 25.01
N ALA A 223 -2.35 -2.05 25.40
CA ALA A 223 -1.78 -0.90 24.70
C ALA A 223 -0.25 -0.96 24.63
N GLY A 224 0.41 -1.39 25.71
CA GLY A 224 1.88 -1.49 25.74
C GLY A 224 2.43 -2.51 24.74
N LEU A 225 1.75 -3.63 24.53
CA LEU A 225 2.14 -4.62 23.50
C LEU A 225 1.95 -4.06 22.08
N LEU A 226 0.90 -3.28 21.83
CA LEU A 226 0.72 -2.60 20.54
C LEU A 226 1.78 -1.53 20.29
N GLU A 227 2.10 -0.71 21.28
CA GLU A 227 3.18 0.29 21.18
C GLU A 227 4.54 -0.37 20.93
N ALA A 228 4.84 -1.45 21.64
CA ALA A 228 6.06 -2.22 21.41
C ALA A 228 6.08 -2.84 20.00
N ALA A 229 4.95 -3.33 19.51
CA ALA A 229 4.83 -3.85 18.15
C ALA A 229 5.10 -2.77 17.09
N ILE A 230 4.51 -1.57 17.24
CA ILE A 230 4.78 -0.44 16.35
C ILE A 230 6.26 -0.08 16.35
N SER A 231 6.88 0.01 17.50
CA SER A 231 8.31 0.33 17.64
C SER A 231 9.15 -0.70 16.89
N ARG A 232 8.93 -2.00 17.13
CA ARG A 232 9.65 -3.08 16.44
C ARG A 232 9.45 -3.04 14.91
N VAL A 233 8.22 -2.82 14.45
CA VAL A 233 7.94 -2.70 12.99
C VAL A 233 8.61 -1.47 12.41
N SER A 234 8.58 -0.34 13.09
CA SER A 234 9.21 0.91 12.66
C SER A 234 10.74 0.81 12.60
N GLU A 235 11.36 0.14 13.56
CA GLU A 235 12.81 -0.12 13.56
C GLU A 235 13.21 -1.04 12.40
N LYS A 236 12.47 -2.11 12.20
CA LYS A 236 12.76 -3.12 11.17
C LYS A 236 12.36 -2.69 9.76
N LEU A 237 11.22 -2.03 9.63
CA LEU A 237 10.58 -1.67 8.36
C LEU A 237 10.15 -0.19 8.35
N GLY A 238 11.07 0.72 8.64
CA GLY A 238 10.78 2.15 8.70
C GLY A 238 10.27 2.77 7.39
N HIS A 239 10.39 2.05 6.25
CA HIS A 239 9.77 2.42 4.99
C HIS A 239 8.28 2.04 4.92
N VAL A 240 7.80 1.17 5.81
CA VAL A 240 6.40 0.72 5.91
C VAL A 240 5.64 1.52 6.95
N VAL A 241 6.19 1.60 8.16
CA VAL A 241 5.54 2.22 9.31
C VAL A 241 6.48 3.22 9.97
N LYS A 242 5.95 4.37 10.31
CA LYS A 242 6.60 5.36 11.15
C LYS A 242 5.63 5.77 12.24
N ALA A 243 5.97 5.50 13.48
CA ALA A 243 5.20 5.95 14.61
C ALA A 243 5.35 7.47 14.82
N SER A 244 4.27 8.14 15.16
CA SER A 244 4.27 9.51 15.63
C SER A 244 3.73 9.54 17.05
N ARG A 245 4.40 10.23 17.94
CA ARG A 245 3.96 10.44 19.33
C ARG A 245 3.19 11.75 19.50
N THR A 246 3.11 12.55 18.44
CA THR A 246 2.39 13.82 18.48
C THR A 246 1.22 13.73 17.49
N PRO A 247 -0.01 13.95 17.92
CA PRO A 247 -1.16 13.95 17.03
C PRO A 247 -1.06 15.14 16.07
N LEU A 248 -0.71 14.85 14.83
CA LEU A 248 -0.53 15.85 13.77
C LEU A 248 -1.63 15.67 12.73
N GLY A 249 -2.04 16.76 12.10
CA GLY A 249 -2.96 16.71 10.96
C GLY A 249 -2.28 16.25 9.67
N SER A 250 -3.06 15.93 8.66
CA SER A 250 -2.59 15.42 7.36
C SER A 250 -1.50 16.28 6.71
N ARG A 251 -1.53 17.61 6.91
CA ARG A 251 -0.51 18.52 6.35
C ARG A 251 0.91 18.24 6.83
N ALA A 252 1.06 17.81 8.08
CA ALA A 252 2.36 17.47 8.64
C ALA A 252 2.99 16.24 7.99
N TYR A 253 2.17 15.34 7.47
CA TYR A 253 2.61 14.10 6.84
C TYR A 253 2.63 14.14 5.32
N ALA A 254 2.22 15.25 4.71
CA ALA A 254 2.14 15.39 3.25
C ALA A 254 3.48 15.15 2.54
N TYR A 255 4.59 15.39 3.23
CA TYR A 255 5.95 15.27 2.69
C TYR A 255 6.74 14.10 3.28
N GLU A 256 6.08 13.19 4.02
CA GLU A 256 6.77 12.00 4.48
C GLU A 256 7.13 11.09 3.28
N ARG A 257 8.41 10.75 3.18
CA ARG A 257 8.98 10.08 2.01
C ARG A 257 9.49 8.68 2.29
N ARG A 258 9.58 8.32 3.57
CA ARG A 258 10.27 7.12 4.00
C ARG A 258 9.34 5.98 4.33
N CYS A 259 8.06 6.26 4.54
CA CYS A 259 7.09 5.21 4.84
C CYS A 259 5.76 5.41 4.10
N ALA A 260 5.07 4.31 3.83
CA ALA A 260 3.76 4.30 3.21
C ALA A 260 2.65 4.68 4.20
N THR A 261 2.87 4.41 5.47
CA THR A 261 1.90 4.63 6.53
C THR A 261 2.57 5.30 7.71
N ILE A 262 1.89 6.26 8.30
CA ILE A 262 2.26 6.85 9.57
C ILE A 262 1.18 6.43 10.56
N VAL A 263 1.56 5.62 11.52
CA VAL A 263 0.69 5.20 12.61
C VAL A 263 0.78 6.26 13.70
N ALA A 264 -0.34 6.84 14.08
CA ALA A 264 -0.40 7.80 15.16
C ALA A 264 -0.01 7.17 16.52
N ASP A 265 0.21 7.99 17.51
CA ASP A 265 0.63 7.58 18.84
C ASP A 265 -0.42 6.73 19.60
N ALA A 266 -0.09 6.42 20.86
CA ALA A 266 -0.93 5.61 21.75
C ALA A 266 -2.39 6.10 21.87
N ASN A 267 -2.65 7.40 21.72
CA ASN A 267 -4.00 7.94 21.77
C ASN A 267 -4.86 7.53 20.56
N HIS A 268 -4.22 7.06 19.49
CA HIS A 268 -4.88 6.57 18.27
C HIS A 268 -4.79 5.05 18.12
N LEU A 269 -4.27 4.37 19.15
CA LEU A 269 -4.22 2.91 19.25
C LEU A 269 -5.18 2.50 20.35
N LEU A 270 -6.26 1.86 19.99
CA LEU A 270 -7.28 1.47 20.93
C LEU A 270 -7.41 -0.04 20.96
N ILE A 271 -7.59 -0.59 22.16
CA ILE A 271 -8.05 -1.96 22.36
C ILE A 271 -9.38 -1.87 23.11
N LEU A 272 -10.43 -2.37 22.48
CA LEU A 272 -11.75 -2.38 23.02
C LEU A 272 -12.18 -3.82 23.33
N ARG A 273 -12.74 -4.01 24.53
CA ARG A 273 -13.31 -5.28 24.97
C ARG A 273 -14.72 -5.08 25.50
N PRO A 274 -15.68 -4.70 24.66
CA PRO A 274 -17.06 -4.68 25.09
C PRO A 274 -17.47 -6.07 25.55
N GLY A 275 -18.42 -6.17 26.50
CA GLY A 275 -18.75 -7.42 27.19
C GLY A 275 -19.05 -8.60 26.26
N TYR A 276 -19.69 -8.34 25.12
CA TYR A 276 -19.98 -9.38 24.14
C TYR A 276 -18.73 -9.95 23.44
N LEU A 277 -17.67 -9.17 23.27
CA LEU A 277 -16.38 -9.65 22.77
C LEU A 277 -15.55 -10.31 23.89
N ALA A 278 -15.49 -9.66 25.06
CA ALA A 278 -14.72 -10.16 26.19
C ALA A 278 -15.15 -11.56 26.62
N ASN A 279 -16.45 -11.85 26.62
CA ASN A 279 -17.01 -13.16 26.94
C ASN A 279 -16.59 -14.26 25.97
N GLN A 280 -16.09 -13.90 24.79
CA GLN A 280 -15.61 -14.83 23.76
C GLN A 280 -14.06 -14.84 23.68
N GLY A 281 -13.37 -14.14 24.54
CA GLY A 281 -11.92 -13.99 24.49
C GLY A 281 -11.45 -13.16 23.27
N LEU A 282 -12.30 -12.26 22.78
CA LEU A 282 -12.05 -11.40 21.65
C LEU A 282 -11.72 -9.98 22.09
N SER A 283 -10.91 -9.31 21.29
CA SER A 283 -10.64 -7.87 21.40
C SER A 283 -10.76 -7.21 20.04
N GLU A 284 -11.19 -5.96 20.02
CA GLU A 284 -11.13 -5.09 18.85
C GLU A 284 -9.91 -4.17 18.97
N ILE A 285 -9.02 -4.23 17.99
CA ILE A 285 -7.86 -3.35 17.87
C ILE A 285 -8.17 -2.30 16.82
N ILE A 286 -8.03 -1.04 17.18
CA ILE A 286 -8.24 0.09 16.26
C ILE A 286 -6.90 0.79 16.05
N ILE A 287 -6.44 0.85 14.82
CA ILE A 287 -5.24 1.56 14.40
C ILE A 287 -5.64 2.66 13.42
N GLN A 288 -5.40 3.89 13.82
CA GLN A 288 -5.62 5.06 12.98
C GLN A 288 -4.29 5.49 12.34
N SER A 289 -4.30 5.77 11.04
CA SER A 289 -3.07 6.05 10.31
C SER A 289 -3.29 7.02 9.16
N PHE A 290 -2.23 7.77 8.84
CA PHE A 290 -2.14 8.51 7.59
C PHE A 290 -1.42 7.67 6.54
N VAL A 291 -2.00 7.56 5.37
CA VAL A 291 -1.46 6.78 4.26
C VAL A 291 -0.95 7.74 3.18
N ASN A 292 0.36 7.76 3.01
CA ASN A 292 0.96 8.57 1.97
C ASN A 292 0.86 7.84 0.63
N ASN A 293 0.03 8.38 -0.25
CA ASN A 293 -0.32 7.79 -1.54
C ASN A 293 0.58 8.25 -2.71
N THR A 294 1.64 8.98 -2.43
CA THR A 294 2.60 9.47 -3.42
C THR A 294 4.01 9.04 -3.05
N VAL A 295 4.76 9.93 -2.44
CA VAL A 295 6.19 9.72 -2.15
C VAL A 295 6.43 8.58 -1.15
N GLY A 296 5.62 8.47 -0.10
CA GLY A 296 5.74 7.39 0.88
C GLY A 296 5.43 6.02 0.29
N TYR A 297 4.40 5.93 -0.56
CA TYR A 297 4.08 4.69 -1.27
C TYR A 297 5.23 4.24 -2.19
N SER A 298 5.89 5.16 -2.87
CA SER A 298 7.05 4.83 -3.71
C SER A 298 8.21 4.20 -2.93
N ALA A 299 8.30 4.40 -1.62
CA ALA A 299 9.30 3.72 -0.78
C ALA A 299 9.05 2.21 -0.70
N VAL A 300 7.78 1.78 -0.62
CA VAL A 300 7.40 0.35 -0.66
C VAL A 300 7.69 -0.25 -2.03
N VAL A 301 7.32 0.45 -3.11
CA VAL A 301 7.60 0.04 -4.50
C VAL A 301 9.10 -0.16 -4.70
N ARG A 302 9.91 0.79 -4.24
CA ARG A 302 11.37 0.71 -4.33
C ARG A 302 11.95 -0.46 -3.53
N ALA A 303 11.40 -0.76 -2.36
CA ALA A 303 11.85 -1.89 -1.54
C ALA A 303 11.60 -3.22 -2.27
N VAL A 304 10.41 -3.40 -2.87
CA VAL A 304 10.09 -4.58 -3.68
C VAL A 304 11.03 -4.68 -4.89
N ALA A 305 11.18 -3.61 -5.64
CA ALA A 305 12.07 -3.57 -6.80
C ALA A 305 13.52 -3.95 -6.46
N ARG A 306 14.02 -3.43 -5.34
CA ARG A 306 15.38 -3.78 -4.86
C ARG A 306 15.50 -5.27 -4.52
N SER A 307 14.51 -5.85 -3.85
CA SER A 307 14.53 -7.27 -3.52
C SER A 307 14.55 -8.13 -4.78
N ILE A 308 13.77 -7.77 -5.81
CA ILE A 308 13.78 -8.46 -7.11
C ILE A 308 15.17 -8.34 -7.76
N ALA A 309 15.72 -7.14 -7.83
CA ALA A 309 17.04 -6.90 -8.44
C ALA A 309 18.19 -7.65 -7.72
N LEU A 310 18.02 -7.96 -6.44
CA LEU A 310 18.97 -8.73 -5.65
C LEU A 310 18.69 -10.25 -5.63
N GLY A 311 17.67 -10.72 -6.35
CA GLY A 311 17.26 -12.13 -6.35
C GLY A 311 16.78 -12.62 -4.98
N GLN A 312 16.25 -11.73 -4.13
CA GLN A 312 15.77 -12.06 -2.80
C GLN A 312 14.32 -12.57 -2.85
N PRO A 313 13.96 -13.60 -2.07
CA PRO A 313 12.57 -14.06 -2.00
C PRO A 313 11.64 -12.98 -1.47
N ILE A 314 10.51 -12.81 -2.13
CA ILE A 314 9.44 -11.87 -1.75
C ILE A 314 8.15 -12.65 -1.49
N ALA A 315 7.34 -12.15 -0.57
CA ALA A 315 6.01 -12.69 -0.31
C ALA A 315 5.10 -12.45 -1.52
N THR A 316 4.55 -13.53 -2.06
CA THR A 316 3.65 -13.54 -3.22
C THR A 316 2.29 -14.05 -2.80
N PHE A 317 1.25 -13.37 -3.22
CA PHE A 317 -0.15 -13.75 -2.97
C PHE A 317 -0.85 -14.07 -4.29
N GLY A 318 -1.69 -15.10 -4.27
CA GLY A 318 -2.39 -15.58 -5.46
C GLY A 318 -3.35 -14.57 -6.09
N ARG A 319 -3.87 -14.94 -7.25
CA ARG A 319 -4.99 -14.23 -7.91
C ARG A 319 -6.28 -14.49 -7.13
N ILE A 320 -7.24 -13.57 -7.23
CA ILE A 320 -8.59 -13.82 -6.74
C ILE A 320 -9.28 -14.70 -7.80
N GLU A 321 -9.64 -15.92 -7.43
CA GLU A 321 -10.50 -16.76 -8.28
C GLU A 321 -11.87 -16.08 -8.41
N ARG A 322 -12.36 -15.97 -9.66
CA ARG A 322 -13.64 -15.35 -9.99
C ARG A 322 -14.77 -16.36 -9.94
#